data_5c7405801205d79b321d2ed22f08fcd9
#
_entry.id   5c7405801205d79b321d2ed22f08fcd9
#
_cell.length_a   1.000
_cell.length_b   1.000
_cell.length_c   1.000
_cell.angle_alpha   90.00
_cell.angle_beta   90.00
_cell.angle_gamma   90.00
#
_symmetry.space_group_name_H-M   'P 1'
#
loop_
_entity.id
_entity.type
_entity.pdbx_description
1 polymer ?
#
loop_
_entity_poly.entity_id
_entity_poly.type
_entity_poly.pdbx_seq_one_letter_code
_entity_poly.pdbx_strand_id
1 'polypeptide(L)'
;MLNDKSNYTCYQAIEQKRKALLQNETLIEVEDFGAGSSVIKTNKRVVKDIAASSQKQKKYAQLLYRMARYYKPEIILELGTSFGITSAYLASGNTNSVLHTCEGSSSIASIAKQNFAELELKNIQLTEGDFTNTLTPLLSKLKTIDFAFIDGNHRKEPTQDYFAQLLNYSTLNTILVFDDIHWSAEMEEAW
;
A
#
# COMPACT_ATOMS: atom_id res chain seq x y z
N MET A 1 -8.69 -11.25 15.41
CA MET A 1 -8.15 -10.05 14.73
C MET A 1 -9.24 -9.05 14.33
N LEU A 2 -10.29 -9.44 13.58
CA LEU A 2 -11.33 -8.50 13.09
C LEU A 2 -12.03 -7.71 14.21
N ASN A 3 -12.35 -8.34 15.31
CA ASN A 3 -13.07 -7.76 16.44
C ASN A 3 -12.16 -7.21 17.55
N ASP A 4 -10.86 -7.14 17.32
CA ASP A 4 -9.93 -6.58 18.27
C ASP A 4 -10.11 -5.05 18.35
N LYS A 5 -10.40 -4.56 19.53
CA LYS A 5 -10.61 -3.13 19.85
C LYS A 5 -9.42 -2.51 20.57
N SER A 6 -8.29 -3.22 20.66
CA SER A 6 -7.08 -2.72 21.30
C SER A 6 -6.59 -1.45 20.60
N ASN A 7 -6.16 -0.48 21.41
CA ASN A 7 -5.57 0.75 20.90
C ASN A 7 -4.04 0.64 21.05
N TYR A 8 -3.35 0.63 19.94
CA TYR A 8 -1.88 0.55 19.90
C TYR A 8 -1.27 1.94 19.80
N THR A 9 -0.10 2.14 20.37
CA THR A 9 0.55 3.46 20.50
C THR A 9 0.75 4.18 19.16
N CYS A 10 1.10 3.44 18.09
CA CYS A 10 1.30 3.99 16.75
C CYS A 10 0.01 4.53 16.10
N TYR A 11 -1.17 4.05 16.53
CA TYR A 11 -2.44 4.40 15.88
C TYR A 11 -2.72 5.90 15.92
N GLN A 12 -2.43 6.55 17.04
CA GLN A 12 -2.70 7.97 17.21
C GLN A 12 -1.90 8.82 16.23
N ALA A 13 -0.60 8.57 16.11
CA ALA A 13 0.28 9.32 15.20
C ALA A 13 -0.11 9.10 13.73
N ILE A 14 -0.38 7.85 13.33
CA ILE A 14 -0.80 7.52 11.97
C ILE A 14 -2.14 8.18 11.62
N GLU A 15 -3.12 8.16 12.54
CA GLU A 15 -4.43 8.79 12.30
C GLU A 15 -4.36 10.33 12.32
N GLN A 16 -3.43 10.94 13.06
CA GLN A 16 -3.15 12.37 12.94
C GLN A 16 -2.62 12.71 11.55
N LYS A 17 -1.70 11.89 11.02
CA LYS A 17 -1.19 12.05 9.67
C LYS A 17 -2.30 11.89 8.62
N ARG A 18 -3.18 10.88 8.75
CA ARG A 18 -4.36 10.71 7.92
C ARG A 18 -5.23 11.96 7.88
N LYS A 19 -5.53 12.55 9.06
CA LYS A 19 -6.32 13.77 9.15
C LYS A 19 -5.65 14.97 8.49
N ALA A 20 -4.32 15.11 8.65
CA ALA A 20 -3.57 16.18 8.01
C ALA A 20 -3.63 16.08 6.48
N LEU A 21 -3.51 14.89 5.92
CA LEU A 21 -3.65 14.65 4.48
C LEU A 21 -5.05 15.02 3.96
N LEU A 22 -6.11 14.70 4.71
CA LEU A 22 -7.50 15.06 4.36
C LEU A 22 -7.79 16.56 4.41
N GLN A 23 -6.88 17.36 4.96
CA GLN A 23 -6.97 18.82 5.03
C GLN A 23 -5.93 19.52 4.14
N ASN A 24 -5.10 18.76 3.44
CA ASN A 24 -4.01 19.30 2.64
C ASN A 24 -4.50 19.77 1.27
N GLU A 25 -4.49 21.09 1.06
CA GLU A 25 -4.92 21.77 -0.17
C GLU A 25 -3.83 21.83 -1.25
N THR A 26 -2.67 21.23 -1.02
CA THR A 26 -1.55 21.26 -1.99
C THR A 26 -1.97 20.59 -3.29
N LEU A 27 -1.74 21.28 -4.40
CA LEU A 27 -1.93 20.74 -5.75
C LEU A 27 -0.64 20.02 -6.17
N ILE A 28 -0.78 18.77 -6.58
CA ILE A 28 0.34 17.96 -7.11
C ILE A 28 0.02 17.44 -8.50
N GLU A 29 1.05 17.12 -9.27
CA GLU A 29 0.92 16.47 -10.56
C GLU A 29 1.12 14.97 -10.39
N VAL A 30 0.12 14.16 -10.81
CA VAL A 30 0.08 12.72 -10.57
C VAL A 30 0.21 11.97 -11.89
N GLU A 31 1.13 11.03 -11.95
CA GLU A 31 1.23 10.03 -13.00
C GLU A 31 0.35 8.83 -12.61
N ASP A 32 -0.63 8.49 -13.46
CA ASP A 32 -1.59 7.42 -13.19
C ASP A 32 -1.34 6.24 -14.13
N PHE A 33 -0.86 5.14 -13.59
CA PHE A 33 -0.53 3.90 -14.32
C PHE A 33 -1.62 2.81 -14.17
N GLY A 34 -2.66 3.06 -13.36
CA GLY A 34 -3.70 2.10 -13.04
C GLY A 34 -5.02 2.30 -13.79
N ALA A 35 -6.11 1.82 -13.18
CA ALA A 35 -7.48 1.99 -13.66
C ALA A 35 -7.94 3.46 -13.69
N GLY A 36 -7.11 4.36 -13.13
CA GLY A 36 -7.41 5.78 -13.03
C GLY A 36 -8.38 6.13 -11.90
N SER A 37 -8.59 7.44 -11.71
CA SER A 37 -9.65 7.89 -10.81
C SER A 37 -10.96 8.01 -11.58
N SER A 38 -12.03 7.38 -11.10
CA SER A 38 -13.37 7.56 -11.63
C SER A 38 -13.89 9.00 -11.44
N VAL A 39 -13.26 9.75 -10.52
CA VAL A 39 -13.70 11.08 -10.08
C VAL A 39 -12.87 12.21 -10.70
N ILE A 40 -11.56 12.02 -10.90
CA ILE A 40 -10.63 13.09 -11.28
C ILE A 40 -9.99 12.77 -12.63
N LYS A 41 -10.25 13.64 -13.64
CA LYS A 41 -9.80 13.44 -15.03
C LYS A 41 -8.55 14.24 -15.43
N THR A 42 -7.88 14.91 -14.48
CA THR A 42 -6.68 15.72 -14.75
C THR A 42 -5.48 15.16 -14.01
N ASN A 43 -4.29 15.35 -14.58
CA ASN A 43 -3.03 14.97 -13.89
C ASN A 43 -2.76 15.84 -12.65
N LYS A 44 -3.35 17.04 -12.56
CA LYS A 44 -3.26 17.91 -11.39
C LYS A 44 -4.36 17.56 -10.41
N ARG A 45 -3.99 17.12 -9.21
CA ARG A 45 -4.92 16.69 -8.17
C ARG A 45 -4.55 17.31 -6.83
N VAL A 46 -5.55 17.65 -6.02
CA VAL A 46 -5.32 18.14 -4.65
C VAL A 46 -5.09 16.96 -3.72
N VAL A 47 -4.11 17.08 -2.83
CA VAL A 47 -3.74 15.99 -1.90
C VAL A 47 -4.94 15.48 -1.10
N LYS A 48 -5.79 16.38 -0.57
CA LYS A 48 -6.99 15.96 0.19
C LYS A 48 -7.94 15.08 -0.61
N ASP A 49 -8.09 15.34 -1.91
CA ASP A 49 -9.04 14.59 -2.76
C ASP A 49 -8.51 13.19 -3.05
N ILE A 50 -7.19 13.08 -3.28
CA ILE A 50 -6.51 11.77 -3.38
C ILE A 50 -6.64 11.04 -2.03
N ALA A 51 -6.35 11.71 -0.92
CA ALA A 51 -6.44 11.11 0.41
C ALA A 51 -7.85 10.61 0.72
N ALA A 52 -8.89 11.34 0.31
CA ALA A 52 -10.28 10.95 0.52
C ALA A 52 -10.68 9.70 -0.29
N SER A 53 -10.12 9.53 -1.50
CA SER A 53 -10.47 8.42 -2.40
C SER A 53 -9.58 7.20 -2.23
N SER A 54 -8.28 7.36 -1.91
CA SER A 54 -7.31 6.27 -1.93
C SER A 54 -6.92 5.72 -0.55
N GLN A 55 -7.23 6.42 0.54
CA GLN A 55 -6.83 5.94 1.86
C GLN A 55 -7.73 4.78 2.33
N LYS A 56 -7.11 3.66 2.65
CA LYS A 56 -7.82 2.52 3.23
C LYS A 56 -8.56 2.89 4.50
N GLN A 57 -9.81 2.45 4.63
CA GLN A 57 -10.60 2.70 5.83
C GLN A 57 -9.82 2.26 7.09
N LYS A 58 -9.89 3.09 8.14
CA LYS A 58 -9.18 2.88 9.41
C LYS A 58 -9.26 1.44 9.93
N LYS A 59 -10.46 0.82 9.90
CA LYS A 59 -10.69 -0.54 10.42
C LYS A 59 -9.87 -1.59 9.68
N TYR A 60 -9.69 -1.43 8.36
CA TYR A 60 -8.94 -2.37 7.53
C TYR A 60 -7.43 -2.11 7.61
N ALA A 61 -6.99 -0.85 7.62
CA ALA A 61 -5.60 -0.52 7.86
C ALA A 61 -5.11 -1.04 9.23
N GLN A 62 -5.94 -0.92 10.27
CA GLN A 62 -5.68 -1.51 11.58
C GLN A 62 -5.74 -3.04 11.58
N LEU A 63 -6.53 -3.67 10.71
CA LEU A 63 -6.50 -5.12 10.52
C LEU A 63 -5.14 -5.55 9.95
N LEU A 64 -4.64 -4.87 8.92
CA LEU A 64 -3.32 -5.14 8.32
C LEU A 64 -2.20 -5.01 9.36
N TYR A 65 -2.23 -3.97 10.20
CA TYR A 65 -1.33 -3.85 11.36
C TYR A 65 -1.37 -5.10 12.24
N ARG A 66 -2.59 -5.55 12.63
CA ARG A 66 -2.75 -6.72 13.50
C ARG A 66 -2.30 -8.02 12.82
N MET A 67 -2.48 -8.13 11.50
CA MET A 67 -1.95 -9.26 10.73
C MET A 67 -0.42 -9.27 10.75
N ALA A 68 0.23 -8.14 10.43
CA ALA A 68 1.69 -8.03 10.50
C ALA A 68 2.23 -8.32 11.91
N ARG A 69 1.54 -7.84 12.95
CA ARG A 69 1.90 -8.09 14.36
C ARG A 69 1.75 -9.57 14.76
N TYR A 70 0.74 -10.25 14.25
CA TYR A 70 0.45 -11.64 14.61
C TYR A 70 1.35 -12.63 13.86
N TYR A 71 1.43 -12.47 12.53
CA TYR A 71 2.20 -13.38 11.68
C TYR A 71 3.70 -13.09 11.68
N LYS A 72 4.11 -11.87 12.06
CA LYS A 72 5.52 -11.43 12.16
C LYS A 72 6.31 -11.71 10.88
N PRO A 73 5.81 -11.32 9.70
CA PRO A 73 6.57 -11.50 8.46
C PRO A 73 7.90 -10.78 8.54
N GLU A 74 8.97 -11.35 7.98
CA GLU A 74 10.27 -10.69 7.83
C GLU A 74 10.25 -9.73 6.65
N ILE A 75 9.67 -10.18 5.51
CA ILE A 75 9.55 -9.40 4.29
C ILE A 75 8.08 -9.17 3.96
N ILE A 76 7.70 -7.89 3.97
CA ILE A 76 6.38 -7.43 3.54
C ILE A 76 6.52 -6.73 2.19
N LEU A 77 5.68 -7.06 1.24
CA LEU A 77 5.52 -6.34 -0.03
C LEU A 77 4.18 -5.64 -0.06
N GLU A 78 4.15 -4.39 -0.52
CA GLU A 78 2.94 -3.61 -0.77
C GLU A 78 2.99 -3.06 -2.19
N LEU A 79 1.94 -3.29 -2.97
CA LEU A 79 1.73 -2.66 -4.28
C LEU A 79 0.64 -1.60 -4.12
N GLY A 80 1.02 -0.31 -4.26
CA GLY A 80 0.15 0.83 -4.02
C GLY A 80 0.41 1.50 -2.66
N THR A 81 1.50 2.27 -2.59
CA THR A 81 1.87 3.04 -1.38
C THR A 81 0.89 4.16 -1.09
N SER A 82 0.40 4.85 -2.14
CA SER A 82 -0.31 6.11 -2.01
C SER A 82 0.46 7.07 -1.07
N PHE A 83 -0.19 7.74 -0.13
CA PHE A 83 0.49 8.61 0.84
C PHE A 83 1.10 7.85 2.05
N GLY A 84 1.15 6.52 2.00
CA GLY A 84 1.87 5.70 2.97
C GLY A 84 1.15 5.44 4.29
N ILE A 85 -0.16 5.68 4.38
CA ILE A 85 -0.91 5.43 5.62
C ILE A 85 -1.03 3.92 5.90
N THR A 86 -1.33 3.11 4.89
CA THR A 86 -1.39 1.65 5.03
C THR A 86 0.01 1.08 5.28
N SER A 87 1.01 1.57 4.53
CA SER A 87 2.43 1.24 4.75
C SER A 87 2.86 1.49 6.19
N ALA A 88 2.46 2.64 6.77
CA ALA A 88 2.78 2.97 8.16
C ALA A 88 2.17 1.96 9.15
N TYR A 89 0.95 1.50 8.90
CA TYR A 89 0.33 0.46 9.71
C TYR A 89 1.03 -0.90 9.57
N LEU A 90 1.34 -1.33 8.35
CA LEU A 90 2.05 -2.58 8.09
C LEU A 90 3.44 -2.59 8.76
N ALA A 91 4.23 -1.54 8.55
CA ALA A 91 5.57 -1.41 9.10
C ALA A 91 5.59 -1.33 10.63
N SER A 92 4.59 -0.64 11.23
CA SER A 92 4.45 -0.56 12.69
C SER A 92 3.98 -1.87 13.32
N GLY A 93 3.34 -2.75 12.56
CA GLY A 93 2.84 -4.04 13.04
C GLY A 93 3.96 -4.99 13.45
N ASN A 94 5.07 -4.98 12.72
CA ASN A 94 6.30 -5.69 13.04
C ASN A 94 7.51 -4.82 12.71
N THR A 95 8.11 -4.19 13.69
CA THR A 95 9.27 -3.29 13.50
C THR A 95 10.56 -4.02 13.08
N ASN A 96 10.59 -5.35 13.19
CA ASN A 96 11.69 -6.17 12.70
C ASN A 96 11.53 -6.57 11.23
N SER A 97 10.35 -6.34 10.63
CA SER A 97 10.15 -6.56 9.19
C SER A 97 10.81 -5.47 8.36
N VAL A 98 11.08 -5.79 7.10
CA VAL A 98 11.32 -4.80 6.06
C VAL A 98 10.08 -4.75 5.17
N LEU A 99 9.43 -3.58 5.13
CA LEU A 99 8.35 -3.30 4.19
C LEU A 99 8.93 -2.74 2.88
N HIS A 100 8.75 -3.47 1.80
CA HIS A 100 8.98 -2.99 0.44
C HIS A 100 7.65 -2.52 -0.14
N THR A 101 7.54 -1.24 -0.45
CA THR A 101 6.31 -0.65 -1.01
C THR A 101 6.59 -0.01 -2.35
N CYS A 102 5.66 -0.11 -3.30
CA CYS A 102 5.80 0.39 -4.65
C CYS A 102 4.75 1.47 -4.95
N GLU A 103 5.19 2.60 -5.54
CA GLU A 103 4.33 3.71 -5.94
C GLU A 103 4.69 4.20 -7.34
N GLY A 104 3.68 4.31 -8.22
CA GLY A 104 3.87 4.76 -9.59
C GLY A 104 4.23 6.25 -9.69
N SER A 105 3.51 7.10 -8.97
CA SER A 105 3.65 8.54 -9.04
C SER A 105 4.75 9.07 -8.12
N SER A 106 5.74 9.75 -8.70
CA SER A 106 6.86 10.33 -7.95
C SER A 106 6.42 11.42 -6.96
N SER A 107 5.40 12.21 -7.30
CA SER A 107 4.87 13.23 -6.40
C SER A 107 4.14 12.64 -5.19
N ILE A 108 3.39 11.55 -5.38
CA ILE A 108 2.74 10.81 -4.30
C ILE A 108 3.81 10.13 -3.43
N ALA A 109 4.78 9.46 -4.05
CA ALA A 109 5.88 8.81 -3.36
C ALA A 109 6.71 9.79 -2.50
N SER A 110 6.90 11.03 -2.96
CA SER A 110 7.59 12.08 -2.20
C SER A 110 6.85 12.40 -0.90
N ILE A 111 5.50 12.54 -0.95
CA ILE A 111 4.69 12.78 0.24
C ILE A 111 4.73 11.56 1.17
N ALA A 112 4.67 10.34 0.64
CA ALA A 112 4.78 9.12 1.43
C ALA A 112 6.12 9.06 2.19
N LYS A 113 7.23 9.35 1.52
CA LYS A 113 8.57 9.41 2.15
C LYS A 113 8.64 10.43 3.27
N GLN A 114 8.05 11.63 3.08
CA GLN A 114 7.95 12.63 4.14
C GLN A 114 7.14 12.09 5.32
N ASN A 115 5.99 11.45 5.08
CA ASN A 115 5.17 10.86 6.13
C ASN A 115 5.93 9.77 6.91
N PHE A 116 6.70 8.91 6.22
CA PHE A 116 7.51 7.89 6.88
C PHE A 116 8.60 8.51 7.76
N ALA A 117 9.27 9.57 7.30
CA ALA A 117 10.28 10.27 8.08
C ALA A 117 9.67 10.93 9.33
N GLU A 118 8.51 11.61 9.20
CA GLU A 118 7.81 12.25 10.32
C GLU A 118 7.23 11.24 11.33
N LEU A 119 6.89 10.02 10.88
CA LEU A 119 6.47 8.91 11.73
C LEU A 119 7.65 8.07 12.26
N GLU A 120 8.90 8.45 11.95
CA GLU A 120 10.14 7.76 12.34
C GLU A 120 10.20 6.28 11.92
N LEU A 121 9.56 5.92 10.80
CA LEU A 121 9.51 4.56 10.27
C LEU A 121 10.77 4.29 9.43
N LYS A 122 11.69 3.51 9.97
CA LYS A 122 13.00 3.21 9.35
C LYS A 122 13.04 1.88 8.59
N ASN A 123 11.99 1.08 8.71
CA ASN A 123 11.90 -0.25 8.14
C ASN A 123 11.05 -0.28 6.85
N ILE A 124 10.95 0.85 6.13
CA ILE A 124 10.23 0.97 4.86
C ILE A 124 11.23 1.30 3.74
N GLN A 125 11.14 0.55 2.65
CA GLN A 125 11.85 0.79 1.40
C GLN A 125 10.84 1.04 0.29
N LEU A 126 10.76 2.28 -0.21
CA LEU A 126 9.86 2.67 -1.27
C LEU A 126 10.56 2.61 -2.62
N THR A 127 9.95 1.91 -3.57
CA THR A 127 10.35 1.82 -4.98
C THR A 127 9.38 2.67 -5.81
N GLU A 128 9.93 3.65 -6.56
CA GLU A 128 9.14 4.51 -7.45
C GLU A 128 9.11 3.94 -8.87
N GLY A 129 7.97 4.05 -9.53
CA GLY A 129 7.77 3.72 -10.93
C GLY A 129 6.68 2.70 -11.18
N ASP A 130 6.33 2.53 -12.45
CA ASP A 130 5.31 1.57 -12.89
C ASP A 130 5.68 0.16 -12.44
N PHE A 131 4.71 -0.54 -11.86
CA PHE A 131 4.86 -1.92 -11.35
C PHE A 131 5.27 -2.90 -12.45
N THR A 132 4.86 -2.67 -13.69
CA THR A 132 5.29 -3.46 -14.85
C THR A 132 6.82 -3.51 -14.99
N ASN A 133 7.49 -2.42 -14.63
CA ASN A 133 8.94 -2.29 -14.76
C ASN A 133 9.70 -2.55 -13.45
N THR A 134 9.04 -2.36 -12.30
CA THR A 134 9.72 -2.34 -10.99
C THR A 134 9.51 -3.63 -10.19
N LEU A 135 8.39 -4.34 -10.38
CA LEU A 135 8.04 -5.50 -9.55
C LEU A 135 9.00 -6.70 -9.78
N THR A 136 9.22 -7.11 -11.02
CA THR A 136 10.08 -8.27 -11.32
C THR A 136 11.51 -8.08 -10.79
N PRO A 137 12.20 -6.94 -11.01
CA PRO A 137 13.52 -6.70 -10.42
C PRO A 137 13.50 -6.70 -8.89
N LEU A 138 12.47 -6.13 -8.27
CA LEU A 138 12.32 -6.11 -6.82
C LEU A 138 12.19 -7.53 -6.27
N LEU A 139 11.27 -8.34 -6.81
CA LEU A 139 11.05 -9.72 -6.39
C LEU A 139 12.33 -10.57 -6.54
N SER A 140 13.06 -10.41 -7.64
CA SER A 140 14.33 -11.11 -7.88
C SER A 140 15.38 -10.77 -6.82
N LYS A 141 15.38 -9.54 -6.31
CA LYS A 141 16.26 -9.09 -5.21
C LYS A 141 15.82 -9.67 -3.87
N LEU A 142 14.52 -9.73 -3.61
CA LEU A 142 13.96 -10.23 -2.34
C LEU A 142 14.09 -11.73 -2.19
N LYS A 143 13.98 -12.50 -3.29
CA LYS A 143 14.02 -13.97 -3.37
C LYS A 143 12.82 -14.68 -2.73
N THR A 144 12.29 -14.18 -1.63
CA THR A 144 11.09 -14.68 -0.93
C THR A 144 10.28 -13.52 -0.39
N ILE A 145 8.97 -13.73 -0.21
CA ILE A 145 8.06 -12.81 0.46
C ILE A 145 7.25 -13.58 1.51
N ASP A 146 6.99 -12.98 2.66
CA ASP A 146 6.18 -13.59 3.72
C ASP A 146 4.76 -13.06 3.75
N PHE A 147 4.59 -11.79 3.37
CA PHE A 147 3.31 -11.12 3.33
C PHE A 147 3.26 -10.15 2.15
N ALA A 148 2.21 -10.20 1.34
CA ALA A 148 1.99 -9.22 0.31
C ALA A 148 0.59 -8.60 0.42
N PHE A 149 0.51 -7.27 0.27
CA PHE A 149 -0.71 -6.50 0.17
C PHE A 149 -0.78 -5.84 -1.20
N ILE A 150 -1.80 -6.18 -1.97
CA ILE A 150 -1.98 -5.73 -3.35
C ILE A 150 -3.18 -4.77 -3.38
N ASP A 151 -2.88 -3.47 -3.49
CA ASP A 151 -3.84 -2.35 -3.48
C ASP A 151 -3.48 -1.34 -4.59
N GLY A 152 -3.28 -1.85 -5.79
CA GLY A 152 -2.90 -1.00 -6.92
C GLY A 152 -3.31 -1.56 -8.26
N ASN A 153 -3.45 -0.67 -9.24
CA ASN A 153 -3.86 -0.88 -10.62
C ASN A 153 -5.36 -1.23 -10.81
N HIS A 154 -5.95 -2.14 -10.04
CA HIS A 154 -7.37 -2.55 -10.06
C HIS A 154 -7.92 -2.90 -11.45
N ARG A 155 -7.11 -3.60 -12.26
CA ARG A 155 -7.48 -4.17 -13.56
C ARG A 155 -7.22 -5.67 -13.54
N LYS A 156 -8.02 -6.43 -14.31
CA LYS A 156 -7.95 -7.91 -14.36
C LYS A 156 -6.56 -8.42 -14.70
N GLU A 157 -6.07 -8.10 -15.91
CA GLU A 157 -4.80 -8.63 -16.40
C GLU A 157 -3.61 -8.28 -15.48
N PRO A 158 -3.39 -7.00 -15.10
CA PRO A 158 -2.30 -6.67 -14.17
C PRO A 158 -2.42 -7.39 -12.82
N THR A 159 -3.63 -7.51 -12.27
CA THR A 159 -3.84 -8.19 -10.97
C THR A 159 -3.47 -9.67 -11.07
N GLN A 160 -3.86 -10.34 -12.16
CA GLN A 160 -3.49 -11.73 -12.40
C GLN A 160 -1.99 -11.90 -12.63
N ASP A 161 -1.35 -10.96 -13.36
CA ASP A 161 0.09 -10.95 -13.58
C ASP A 161 0.87 -10.76 -12.27
N TYR A 162 0.42 -9.84 -11.41
CA TYR A 162 1.04 -9.65 -10.09
C TYR A 162 0.91 -10.91 -9.25
N PHE A 163 -0.26 -11.54 -9.22
CA PHE A 163 -0.46 -12.81 -8.52
C PHE A 163 0.48 -13.90 -9.02
N ALA A 164 0.57 -14.09 -10.34
CA ALA A 164 1.44 -15.10 -10.94
C ALA A 164 2.92 -14.85 -10.61
N GLN A 165 3.37 -13.60 -10.65
CA GLN A 165 4.72 -13.23 -10.25
C GLN A 165 4.98 -13.51 -8.77
N LEU A 166 4.05 -13.11 -7.88
CA LEU A 166 4.17 -13.29 -6.43
C LEU A 166 4.26 -14.77 -6.03
N LEU A 167 3.51 -15.66 -6.71
CA LEU A 167 3.56 -17.10 -6.45
C LEU A 167 4.96 -17.69 -6.61
N ASN A 168 5.77 -17.20 -7.56
CA ASN A 168 7.13 -17.68 -7.78
C ASN A 168 8.09 -17.34 -6.61
N TYR A 169 7.71 -16.38 -5.78
CA TYR A 169 8.50 -15.92 -4.62
C TYR A 169 7.80 -16.20 -3.29
N SER A 170 6.69 -16.94 -3.34
CA SER A 170 5.92 -17.34 -2.17
C SER A 170 6.37 -18.69 -1.62
N THR A 171 6.18 -18.88 -0.33
CA THR A 171 6.32 -20.15 0.39
C THR A 171 4.95 -20.65 0.85
N LEU A 172 4.89 -21.82 1.45
CA LEU A 172 3.65 -22.36 2.04
C LEU A 172 3.09 -21.48 3.19
N ASN A 173 3.90 -20.59 3.75
CA ASN A 173 3.51 -19.69 4.85
C ASN A 173 3.24 -18.26 4.37
N THR A 174 3.40 -17.97 3.09
CA THR A 174 3.16 -16.63 2.54
C THR A 174 1.68 -16.28 2.60
N ILE A 175 1.39 -15.06 3.01
CA ILE A 175 0.03 -14.50 3.06
C ILE A 175 -0.09 -13.46 1.95
N LEU A 176 -1.04 -13.67 1.04
CA LEU A 176 -1.39 -12.73 -0.01
C LEU A 176 -2.74 -12.10 0.32
N VAL A 177 -2.80 -10.78 0.34
CA VAL A 177 -4.01 -10.00 0.60
C VAL A 177 -4.28 -9.10 -0.60
N PHE A 178 -5.42 -9.28 -1.21
CA PHE A 178 -5.89 -8.45 -2.32
C PHE A 178 -6.97 -7.49 -1.84
N ASP A 179 -6.88 -6.25 -2.31
CA ASP A 179 -7.89 -5.27 -2.05
C ASP A 179 -8.77 -5.03 -3.28
N ASP A 180 -9.91 -4.39 -3.03
CA ASP A 180 -10.84 -3.92 -4.06
C ASP A 180 -11.28 -5.01 -5.07
N ILE A 181 -11.37 -6.28 -4.64
CA ILE A 181 -11.79 -7.42 -5.47
C ILE A 181 -13.20 -7.27 -6.03
N HIS A 182 -14.02 -6.38 -5.47
CA HIS A 182 -15.37 -6.01 -5.94
C HIS A 182 -15.43 -4.59 -6.52
N TRP A 183 -14.28 -3.99 -6.85
CA TRP A 183 -14.21 -2.64 -7.41
C TRP A 183 -14.94 -2.51 -8.76
N SER A 184 -14.88 -3.55 -9.58
CA SER A 184 -15.47 -3.61 -10.91
C SER A 184 -15.75 -5.05 -11.30
N ALA A 185 -16.59 -5.26 -12.34
CA ALA A 185 -16.80 -6.58 -12.92
C ALA A 185 -15.49 -7.23 -13.39
N GLU A 186 -14.56 -6.42 -13.90
CA GLU A 186 -13.22 -6.85 -14.31
C GLU A 186 -12.41 -7.40 -13.14
N MET A 187 -12.49 -6.75 -11.96
CA MET A 187 -11.82 -7.22 -10.75
C MET A 187 -12.50 -8.47 -10.16
N GLU A 188 -13.82 -8.58 -10.24
CA GLU A 188 -14.53 -9.81 -9.85
C GLU A 188 -14.15 -11.00 -10.72
N GLU A 189 -13.93 -10.77 -12.01
CA GLU A 189 -13.42 -11.81 -12.91
C GLU A 189 -11.94 -12.18 -12.66
N ALA A 190 -11.14 -11.22 -12.15
CA ALA A 190 -9.74 -11.45 -11.80
C ALA A 190 -9.63 -12.37 -10.58
N TRP A 191 -10.53 -12.18 -9.60
CA TRP A 191 -10.60 -12.94 -8.35
C TRP A 191 -11.17 -14.34 -8.54
#